data_70efbd3be96082dfc33d1910613f165c
#
_entry.id   70efbd3be96082dfc33d1910613f165c
#
_cell.length_a   1.000
_cell.length_b   1.000
_cell.length_c   1.000
_cell.angle_alpha   90.00
_cell.angle_beta   90.00
_cell.angle_gamma   90.00
#
_symmetry.space_group_name_H-M   'P 1'
#
loop_
_entity.id
_entity.type
_entity.pdbx_description
1 polymer ?
#
loop_
_entity_poly.entity_id
_entity_poly.type
_entity_poly.pdbx_seq_one_letter_code
_entity_poly.pdbx_strand_id
1 'polypeptide(L)'
;MIFHNQKFKRRWQKLPFFEQMANIGSEVLRAINWRKKNPEYSRMAFERALELLDLTIEDKKNHSSGRLKELLRTRELLVDYFSDNIYKTNDKIWQNYFLAFNRLRAIRNKQ
;
A
#
# COMPACT_ATOMS: atom_id res chain seq x y z
N MET A 1 9.09 -14.12 5.92
CA MET A 1 8.76 -12.81 5.60
C MET A 1 9.54 -11.79 6.37
N ILE A 2 10.06 -10.86 5.64
CA ILE A 2 11.06 -9.95 6.13
C ILE A 2 10.53 -8.84 7.00
N PHE A 3 9.23 -8.54 6.91
CA PHE A 3 8.70 -7.37 7.61
C PHE A 3 8.06 -7.70 8.94
N HIS A 4 8.22 -8.93 9.44
CA HIS A 4 7.50 -9.35 10.63
C HIS A 4 8.29 -9.27 11.93
N ASN A 5 9.49 -8.67 11.93
CA ASN A 5 10.17 -8.47 13.20
C ASN A 5 9.57 -7.27 13.95
N GLN A 6 9.66 -7.31 15.26
CA GLN A 6 9.05 -6.31 16.12
C GLN A 6 9.64 -4.92 15.95
N LYS A 7 10.93 -4.85 15.65
CA LYS A 7 11.61 -3.57 15.46
C LYS A 7 11.06 -2.83 14.24
N PHE A 8 10.91 -3.53 13.12
CA PHE A 8 10.34 -2.94 11.91
C PHE A 8 8.89 -2.52 12.16
N LYS A 9 8.11 -3.38 12.80
CA LYS A 9 6.70 -3.09 13.08
C LYS A 9 6.56 -1.81 13.91
N ARG A 10 7.38 -1.64 14.94
CA ARG A 10 7.34 -0.46 15.79
C ARG A 10 7.67 0.81 15.00
N ARG A 11 8.68 0.75 14.13
CA ARG A 11 9.03 1.89 13.30
C ARG A 11 7.91 2.23 12.33
N TRP A 12 7.29 1.20 11.74
CA TRP A 12 6.18 1.39 10.81
C TRP A 12 5.01 2.09 11.49
N GLN A 13 4.70 1.67 12.71
CA GLN A 13 3.57 2.22 13.45
C GLN A 13 3.79 3.68 13.90
N LYS A 14 5.04 4.16 13.89
CA LYS A 14 5.32 5.55 14.19
C LYS A 14 5.03 6.47 13.01
N LEU A 15 4.91 5.94 11.81
CA LEU A 15 4.58 6.76 10.65
C LEU A 15 3.11 7.17 10.68
N PRO A 16 2.79 8.41 10.31
CA PRO A 16 1.40 8.78 10.15
C PRO A 16 0.76 8.00 9.00
N PHE A 17 -0.55 7.91 9.03
CA PHE A 17 -1.29 7.11 8.06
C PHE A 17 -0.93 7.44 6.62
N PHE A 18 -0.86 8.73 6.28
CA PHE A 18 -0.58 9.09 4.89
C PHE A 18 0.83 8.67 4.44
N GLU A 19 1.79 8.62 5.36
CA GLU A 19 3.13 8.11 5.02
C GLU A 19 3.13 6.60 4.89
N GLN A 20 2.37 5.90 5.73
CA GLN A 20 2.19 4.46 5.55
C GLN A 20 1.63 4.16 4.17
N MET A 21 0.59 4.89 3.77
CA MET A 21 -0.05 4.69 2.48
C MET A 21 0.85 5.09 1.31
N ALA A 22 1.64 6.15 1.46
CA ALA A 22 2.58 6.56 0.42
C ALA A 22 3.63 5.49 0.17
N ASN A 23 4.13 4.87 1.23
CA ASN A 23 5.11 3.79 1.10
C ASN A 23 4.50 2.54 0.46
N ILE A 24 3.27 2.20 0.85
CA ILE A 24 2.55 1.10 0.20
C ILE A 24 2.37 1.40 -1.28
N GLY A 25 2.00 2.64 -1.60
CA GLY A 25 1.81 3.06 -2.98
C GLY A 25 3.06 2.93 -3.82
N SER A 26 4.22 3.21 -3.25
CA SER A 26 5.49 3.03 -3.97
C SER A 26 5.68 1.59 -4.41
N GLU A 27 5.33 0.63 -3.56
CA GLU A 27 5.44 -0.78 -3.94
C GLU A 27 4.38 -1.19 -4.96
N VAL A 28 3.16 -0.67 -4.82
CA VAL A 28 2.10 -0.97 -5.80
C VAL A 28 2.48 -0.43 -7.18
N LEU A 29 2.97 0.81 -7.25
CA LEU A 29 3.38 1.40 -8.52
C LEU A 29 4.57 0.66 -9.13
N ARG A 30 5.49 0.18 -8.29
CA ARG A 30 6.60 -0.65 -8.76
C ARG A 30 6.07 -1.94 -9.35
N ALA A 31 5.10 -2.58 -8.70
CA ALA A 31 4.50 -3.81 -9.22
C ALA A 31 3.83 -3.57 -10.57
N ILE A 32 3.11 -2.46 -10.70
CA ILE A 32 2.47 -2.11 -11.97
C ILE A 32 3.50 -1.90 -13.07
N ASN A 33 4.56 -1.13 -12.77
CA ASN A 33 5.56 -0.77 -13.76
C ASN A 33 6.36 -1.97 -14.26
N TRP A 34 6.59 -2.96 -13.41
CA TRP A 34 7.40 -4.13 -13.77
C TRP A 34 6.59 -5.30 -14.29
N ARG A 35 5.25 -5.21 -14.28
CA ARG A 35 4.40 -6.37 -14.60
C ARG A 35 4.74 -7.02 -15.94
N LYS A 36 4.97 -6.22 -16.96
CA LYS A 36 5.27 -6.74 -18.31
C LYS A 36 6.75 -6.97 -18.54
N LYS A 37 7.60 -6.22 -17.84
CA LYS A 37 9.06 -6.27 -18.05
C LYS A 37 9.70 -7.39 -17.26
N ASN A 38 9.27 -7.59 -16.02
CA ASN A 38 9.82 -8.60 -15.14
C ASN A 38 8.73 -9.02 -14.15
N PRO A 39 7.94 -10.05 -14.53
CA PRO A 39 6.83 -10.49 -13.66
C PRO A 39 7.27 -10.90 -12.27
N GLU A 40 8.48 -11.42 -12.11
CA GLU A 40 9.01 -11.82 -10.81
C GLU A 40 9.19 -10.62 -9.90
N TYR A 41 9.81 -9.54 -10.41
CA TYR A 41 9.94 -8.30 -9.64
C TYR A 41 8.57 -7.70 -9.30
N SER A 42 7.64 -7.76 -10.25
CA SER A 42 6.28 -7.27 -10.02
C SER A 42 5.64 -8.02 -8.86
N ARG A 43 5.74 -9.35 -8.86
CA ARG A 43 5.18 -10.17 -7.80
C ARG A 43 5.81 -9.86 -6.44
N MET A 44 7.13 -9.69 -6.41
CA MET A 44 7.82 -9.38 -5.16
C MET A 44 7.38 -8.02 -4.59
N ALA A 45 7.24 -7.03 -5.46
CA ALA A 45 6.78 -5.70 -5.03
C ALA A 45 5.34 -5.75 -4.52
N PHE A 46 4.49 -6.52 -5.19
CA PHE A 46 3.11 -6.68 -4.76
C PHE A 46 3.02 -7.37 -3.39
N GLU A 47 3.79 -8.43 -3.20
CA GLU A 47 3.83 -9.13 -1.91
C GLU A 47 4.27 -8.20 -0.78
N ARG A 48 5.26 -7.37 -1.07
CA ARG A 48 5.73 -6.38 -0.09
C ARG A 48 4.65 -5.36 0.24
N ALA A 49 3.90 -4.92 -0.78
CA ALA A 49 2.79 -4.00 -0.57
C ALA A 49 1.73 -4.63 0.35
N LEU A 50 1.41 -5.90 0.16
CA LEU A 50 0.43 -6.57 1.01
C LEU A 50 0.91 -6.70 2.45
N GLU A 51 2.19 -6.99 2.65
CA GLU A 51 2.76 -7.08 4.00
C GLU A 51 2.66 -5.72 4.72
N LEU A 52 3.00 -4.64 4.01
CA LEU A 52 2.90 -3.30 4.59
C LEU A 52 1.44 -2.92 4.87
N LEU A 53 0.52 -3.32 4.00
CA LEU A 53 -0.90 -3.11 4.25
C LEU A 53 -1.35 -3.86 5.51
N ASP A 54 -0.91 -5.09 5.68
CA ASP A 54 -1.27 -5.86 6.87
C ASP A 54 -0.77 -5.18 8.14
N LEU A 55 0.46 -4.65 8.12
CA LEU A 55 1.00 -3.92 9.27
C LEU A 55 0.21 -2.63 9.53
N THR A 56 -0.27 -1.99 8.49
CA THR A 56 -1.08 -0.77 8.61
C THR A 56 -2.46 -1.09 9.19
N ILE A 57 -3.03 -2.22 8.78
CA ILE A 57 -4.31 -2.70 9.32
C ILE A 57 -4.18 -3.07 10.80
N GLU A 58 -3.06 -3.65 11.19
CA GLU A 58 -2.81 -4.01 12.60
C GLU A 58 -2.58 -2.79 13.49
N ASP A 59 -2.24 -1.65 12.91
CA ASP A 59 -1.90 -0.44 13.67
C ASP A 59 -3.16 0.17 14.26
N LYS A 60 -3.23 0.20 15.58
CA LYS A 60 -4.44 0.60 16.30
C LYS A 60 -4.89 2.03 16.02
N LYS A 61 -3.95 2.93 15.69
CA LYS A 61 -4.35 4.31 15.37
C LYS A 61 -5.20 4.39 14.10
N ASN A 62 -5.16 3.34 13.28
CA ASN A 62 -5.93 3.27 12.04
C ASN A 62 -7.27 2.57 12.21
N HIS A 63 -7.67 2.26 13.45
CA HIS A 63 -8.89 1.49 13.72
C HIS A 63 -10.14 2.34 13.87
N SER A 64 -10.12 3.60 13.44
CA SER A 64 -11.36 4.38 13.31
C SER A 64 -12.23 3.70 12.24
N SER A 65 -13.55 3.81 12.39
CA SER A 65 -14.48 3.05 11.58
C SER A 65 -14.28 3.24 10.07
N GLY A 66 -14.10 4.48 9.63
CA GLY A 66 -13.93 4.76 8.22
C GLY A 66 -12.58 4.31 7.67
N ARG A 67 -11.52 4.55 8.44
CA ARG A 67 -10.16 4.24 7.96
C ARG A 67 -9.91 2.74 7.89
N LEU A 68 -10.32 1.99 8.89
CA LEU A 68 -10.15 0.54 8.85
C LEU A 68 -10.93 -0.07 7.69
N LYS A 69 -12.15 0.40 7.48
CA LYS A 69 -12.96 -0.06 6.36
C LYS A 69 -12.28 0.21 5.02
N GLU A 70 -11.71 1.41 4.87
CA GLU A 70 -10.96 1.77 3.66
C GLU A 70 -9.77 0.84 3.44
N LEU A 71 -9.01 0.56 4.49
CA LEU A 71 -7.83 -0.30 4.39
C LEU A 71 -8.20 -1.72 3.98
N LEU A 72 -9.23 -2.27 4.58
CA LEU A 72 -9.67 -3.62 4.26
C LEU A 72 -10.18 -3.70 2.82
N ARG A 73 -10.89 -2.69 2.37
CA ARG A 73 -11.38 -2.65 1.01
C ARG A 73 -10.24 -2.47 0.01
N THR A 74 -9.29 -1.60 0.31
CA THR A 74 -8.12 -1.39 -0.54
C THR A 74 -7.37 -2.70 -0.72
N ARG A 75 -7.18 -3.45 0.36
CA ARG A 75 -6.48 -4.73 0.29
C ARG A 75 -7.23 -5.72 -0.61
N GLU A 76 -8.53 -5.82 -0.41
CA GLU A 76 -9.36 -6.72 -1.22
C GLU A 76 -9.28 -6.37 -2.71
N LEU A 77 -9.42 -5.09 -3.03
CA LEU A 77 -9.39 -4.64 -4.42
C LEU A 77 -8.02 -4.81 -5.06
N LEU A 78 -6.92 -4.62 -4.29
CA LEU A 78 -5.58 -4.83 -4.82
C LEU A 78 -5.31 -6.29 -5.12
N VAL A 79 -5.71 -7.19 -4.22
CA VAL A 79 -5.55 -8.62 -4.47
C VAL A 79 -6.32 -9.02 -5.73
N ASP A 80 -7.54 -8.53 -5.86
CA ASP A 80 -8.35 -8.78 -7.04
C ASP A 80 -7.69 -8.25 -8.30
N TYR A 81 -7.18 -7.01 -8.25
CA TYR A 81 -6.56 -6.37 -9.41
C TYR A 81 -5.37 -7.16 -9.95
N PHE A 82 -4.53 -7.70 -9.05
CA PHE A 82 -3.37 -8.49 -9.45
C PHE A 82 -3.68 -9.97 -9.65
N SER A 83 -4.95 -10.36 -9.59
CA SER A 83 -5.39 -11.72 -9.91
C SER A 83 -6.42 -11.69 -11.04
N ASP A 84 -7.68 -11.94 -10.74
CA ASP A 84 -8.72 -12.07 -11.78
C ASP A 84 -9.35 -10.76 -12.23
N ASN A 85 -9.13 -9.70 -11.46
CA ASN A 85 -9.65 -8.36 -11.73
C ASN A 85 -11.17 -8.35 -11.97
N ILE A 86 -11.89 -9.02 -11.09
CA ILE A 86 -13.36 -9.12 -11.17
C ILE A 86 -13.99 -7.74 -11.01
N TYR A 87 -13.42 -6.90 -10.12
CA TYR A 87 -13.92 -5.55 -9.86
C TYR A 87 -13.50 -4.53 -10.92
N LYS A 88 -12.69 -4.95 -11.88
CA LYS A 88 -12.35 -4.14 -13.08
C LYS A 88 -11.73 -2.79 -12.74
N THR A 89 -10.81 -2.76 -11.78
CA THR A 89 -9.96 -1.58 -11.59
C THR A 89 -8.85 -1.60 -12.64
N ASN A 90 -8.09 -0.52 -12.73
CA ASN A 90 -7.02 -0.40 -13.72
C ASN A 90 -5.83 0.36 -13.15
N ASP A 91 -4.74 0.39 -13.91
CA ASP A 91 -3.50 1.04 -13.48
C ASP A 91 -3.72 2.49 -13.09
N LYS A 92 -4.50 3.22 -13.87
CA LYS A 92 -4.70 4.64 -13.63
C LYS A 92 -5.45 4.92 -12.33
N ILE A 93 -6.44 4.09 -12.02
CA ILE A 93 -7.17 4.20 -10.75
C ILE A 93 -6.20 4.07 -9.57
N TRP A 94 -5.34 3.07 -9.62
CA TRP A 94 -4.39 2.85 -8.54
C TRP A 94 -3.31 3.91 -8.48
N GLN A 95 -2.80 4.36 -9.63
CA GLN A 95 -1.85 5.45 -9.68
C GLN A 95 -2.41 6.71 -9.04
N ASN A 96 -3.64 7.07 -9.39
CA ASN A 96 -4.29 8.26 -8.84
C ASN A 96 -4.57 8.12 -7.35
N TYR A 97 -5.00 6.95 -6.92
CA TYR A 97 -5.29 6.72 -5.50
C TYR A 97 -4.06 6.97 -4.64
N PHE A 98 -2.94 6.36 -5.00
CA PHE A 98 -1.73 6.49 -4.20
C PHE A 98 -1.01 7.82 -4.40
N LEU A 99 -1.21 8.48 -5.53
CA LEU A 99 -0.62 9.80 -5.79
C LEU A 99 -1.07 10.83 -4.76
N ALA A 100 -2.31 10.74 -4.31
CA ALA A 100 -2.83 11.66 -3.30
C ALA A 100 -2.01 11.60 -2.00
N PHE A 101 -1.60 10.40 -1.59
CA PHE A 101 -0.79 10.24 -0.38
C PHE A 101 0.63 10.75 -0.58
N ASN A 102 1.20 10.58 -1.77
CA ASN A 102 2.52 11.14 -2.08
C ASN A 102 2.51 12.66 -2.02
N ARG A 103 1.44 13.30 -2.45
CA ARG A 103 1.30 14.75 -2.37
C ARG A 103 1.28 15.23 -0.93
N LEU A 104 0.55 14.53 -0.06
CA LEU A 104 0.51 14.87 1.36
C LEU A 104 1.89 14.75 2.00
N ARG A 105 2.63 13.69 1.64
CA ARG A 105 3.98 13.50 2.15
C ARG A 105 4.90 14.64 1.70
N ALA A 106 4.80 15.05 0.44
CA ALA A 106 5.62 16.13 -0.09
C ALA A 106 5.32 17.47 0.62
N ILE A 107 4.06 17.75 0.89
CA ILE A 107 3.67 18.95 1.62
C ILE A 107 4.26 18.94 3.04
N ARG A 108 4.17 17.81 3.74
CA ARG A 108 4.72 17.70 5.07
C ARG A 108 6.23 17.92 5.08
N ASN A 109 6.94 17.38 4.09
CA ASN A 109 8.40 17.48 4.05
C ASN A 109 8.90 18.89 3.74
N LYS A 110 8.04 19.77 3.26
CA LYS A 110 8.39 21.17 3.02
C LYS A 110 8.23 22.05 4.24
N GLN A 111 7.62 21.56 5.28
CA GLN A 111 7.39 22.32 6.52
C GLN A 111 8.58 22.18 7.51
#